data_c0cbb1a834d4734c96d001d956fc9fa1
#
_entry.id   c0cbb1a834d4734c96d001d956fc9fa1
#
_cell.length_a   1.000
_cell.length_b   1.000
_cell.length_c   1.000
_cell.angle_alpha   90.00
_cell.angle_beta   90.00
_cell.angle_gamma   90.00
#
_symmetry.space_group_name_H-M   'P 1'
#
loop_
_entity.id
_entity.type
_entity.pdbx_description
1 polymer ?
#
loop_
_entity_poly.entity_id
_entity_poly.type
_entity_poly.pdbx_seq_one_letter_code
_entity_poly.pdbx_strand_id
1 'polypeptide(L)'
;VDQDFRDAVVSIIDQYMRDNIHTSAPAKVGNVSENFTAELTPDLKVTTDDDREVPYPKISGTAILMPTGAGGTIGFAFPVHSGDGCVAIFGEGGSGTDLKWDLSNATLLPGLPASSSEQVKRAGSEDAAVMFAPTATITVKKDSIELKKKDTVVTMKDDSVAVKRGASEIKVTDGSIKSENGGTSVEELPASVKIVTSTVDVTGNVKIKGNVQVQGNVEISGLLTLGGIVMNTHTHKGVHGLTGGPQ
;
A
#
# COMPACT_ATOMS: atom_id res chain seq x y z
N VAL A 1 -40.27 -38.35 31.99
CA VAL A 1 -40.21 -36.92 32.26
C VAL A 1 -41.23 -36.24 31.37
N ASP A 2 -42.12 -35.50 31.95
CA ASP A 2 -43.18 -34.74 31.26
C ASP A 2 -42.55 -33.82 30.22
N GLN A 3 -43.08 -33.82 28.99
CA GLN A 3 -42.57 -32.95 27.91
C GLN A 3 -42.62 -31.49 28.31
N ASP A 4 -43.69 -31.08 28.96
CA ASP A 4 -43.91 -29.69 29.43
C ASP A 4 -42.84 -29.28 30.47
N PHE A 5 -42.45 -30.18 31.37
CA PHE A 5 -41.40 -29.92 32.34
C PHE A 5 -40.03 -29.73 31.66
N ARG A 6 -39.73 -30.61 30.68
CA ARG A 6 -38.50 -30.49 29.89
C ARG A 6 -38.42 -29.17 29.15
N ASP A 7 -39.51 -28.78 28.47
CA ASP A 7 -39.58 -27.57 27.69
C ASP A 7 -39.48 -26.31 28.59
N ALA A 8 -40.06 -26.34 29.79
CA ALA A 8 -39.89 -25.29 30.78
C ALA A 8 -38.44 -25.17 31.26
N VAL A 9 -37.75 -26.27 31.56
CA VAL A 9 -36.35 -26.25 31.98
C VAL A 9 -35.45 -25.76 30.87
N VAL A 10 -35.67 -26.17 29.61
CA VAL A 10 -34.90 -25.67 28.44
C VAL A 10 -35.10 -24.19 28.27
N SER A 11 -36.34 -23.70 28.38
CA SER A 11 -36.66 -22.27 28.27
C SER A 11 -35.95 -21.44 29.34
N ILE A 12 -35.90 -21.90 30.58
CA ILE A 12 -35.19 -21.21 31.68
C ILE A 12 -33.68 -21.18 31.42
N ILE A 13 -33.11 -22.31 30.98
CA ILE A 13 -31.67 -22.39 30.64
C ILE A 13 -31.33 -21.45 29.48
N ASP A 14 -32.14 -21.47 28.43
CA ASP A 14 -31.95 -20.64 27.27
C ASP A 14 -32.05 -19.10 27.62
N GLN A 15 -32.98 -18.79 28.50
CA GLN A 15 -33.09 -17.41 29.00
C GLN A 15 -31.89 -17.03 29.85
N TYR A 16 -31.49 -17.88 30.80
CA TYR A 16 -30.32 -17.67 31.63
C TYR A 16 -29.04 -17.49 30.79
N MET A 17 -28.84 -18.32 29.78
CA MET A 17 -27.68 -18.23 28.88
C MET A 17 -27.69 -16.95 28.09
N ARG A 18 -28.83 -16.53 27.53
CA ARG A 18 -28.94 -15.26 26.79
C ARG A 18 -28.65 -14.04 27.63
N ASP A 19 -29.11 -14.05 28.88
CA ASP A 19 -29.05 -12.89 29.76
C ASP A 19 -27.70 -12.79 30.51
N ASN A 20 -26.98 -13.90 30.68
CA ASN A 20 -25.80 -13.96 31.57
C ASN A 20 -24.52 -14.44 30.89
N ILE A 21 -24.57 -15.04 29.69
CA ILE A 21 -23.37 -15.58 29.04
C ILE A 21 -23.11 -14.85 27.73
N HIS A 22 -22.18 -13.94 27.77
CA HIS A 22 -21.71 -13.23 26.58
C HIS A 22 -20.25 -13.57 26.32
N THR A 23 -19.95 -14.17 25.16
CA THR A 23 -18.58 -14.46 24.72
C THR A 23 -18.03 -13.35 23.82
N SER A 24 -18.93 -12.64 23.13
CA SER A 24 -18.59 -11.47 22.31
C SER A 24 -19.84 -10.64 22.05
N ALA A 25 -19.64 -9.36 21.78
CA ALA A 25 -20.71 -8.46 21.40
C ALA A 25 -20.21 -7.38 20.42
N PRO A 26 -21.05 -6.89 19.50
CA PRO A 26 -20.80 -5.64 18.81
C PRO A 26 -20.66 -4.50 19.82
N ALA A 27 -19.74 -3.59 19.55
CA ALA A 27 -19.50 -2.44 20.41
C ALA A 27 -19.00 -1.24 19.59
N LYS A 28 -19.00 -0.08 20.25
CA LYS A 28 -18.36 1.14 19.74
C LYS A 28 -17.20 1.54 20.62
N VAL A 29 -16.15 2.00 19.98
CA VAL A 29 -14.97 2.56 20.63
C VAL A 29 -15.32 3.93 21.20
N GLY A 30 -15.01 4.14 22.46
CA GLY A 30 -15.04 5.44 23.12
C GLY A 30 -13.69 6.15 23.06
N ASN A 31 -13.23 6.67 24.21
CA ASN A 31 -11.92 7.31 24.29
C ASN A 31 -10.80 6.28 24.18
N VAL A 32 -9.80 6.58 23.34
CA VAL A 32 -8.56 5.79 23.20
C VAL A 32 -7.45 6.48 23.98
N SER A 33 -6.74 5.72 24.81
CA SER A 33 -5.62 6.22 25.60
C SER A 33 -4.29 6.13 24.85
N GLU A 34 -3.28 6.84 25.35
CA GLU A 34 -1.90 6.77 24.84
C GLU A 34 -1.28 5.36 24.98
N ASN A 35 -1.73 4.57 25.94
CA ASN A 35 -1.28 3.19 26.16
C ASN A 35 -2.00 2.17 25.25
N PHE A 36 -2.71 2.64 24.23
CA PHE A 36 -3.45 1.81 23.29
C PHE A 36 -4.51 0.91 23.96
N THR A 37 -5.21 1.48 24.95
CA THR A 37 -6.44 0.93 25.53
C THR A 37 -7.61 1.85 25.20
N ALA A 38 -8.82 1.33 25.21
CA ALA A 38 -10.00 2.10 24.88
C ALA A 38 -11.14 1.90 25.87
N GLU A 39 -12.04 2.86 25.91
CA GLU A 39 -13.37 2.70 26.47
C GLU A 39 -14.26 1.99 25.43
N LEU A 40 -15.07 1.05 25.85
CA LEU A 40 -16.07 0.38 25.02
C LEU A 40 -17.49 0.72 25.45
N THR A 41 -18.36 0.88 24.49
CA THR A 41 -19.81 0.91 24.66
C THR A 41 -20.39 -0.31 23.97
N PRO A 42 -20.71 -1.41 24.71
CA PRO A 42 -21.34 -2.58 24.13
C PRO A 42 -22.71 -2.24 23.51
N ASP A 43 -23.01 -2.83 22.37
CA ASP A 43 -24.35 -2.72 21.76
C ASP A 43 -25.23 -3.88 22.30
N LEU A 44 -25.33 -3.93 23.60
CA LEU A 44 -26.12 -4.90 24.35
C LEU A 44 -27.08 -4.18 25.28
N LYS A 45 -28.22 -4.78 25.51
CA LYS A 45 -29.22 -4.30 26.47
C LYS A 45 -29.63 -5.45 27.39
N VAL A 46 -29.93 -5.12 28.60
CA VAL A 46 -30.58 -6.00 29.58
C VAL A 46 -32.04 -5.58 29.71
N THR A 47 -32.93 -6.56 29.71
CA THR A 47 -34.32 -6.34 30.08
C THR A 47 -34.43 -6.51 31.58
N THR A 48 -34.88 -5.46 32.27
CA THR A 48 -35.11 -5.47 33.73
C THR A 48 -36.44 -6.14 34.07
N ASP A 49 -36.66 -6.49 35.33
CA ASP A 49 -37.90 -7.15 35.82
C ASP A 49 -39.19 -6.37 35.51
N ASP A 50 -39.08 -5.09 35.21
CA ASP A 50 -40.19 -4.21 34.82
C ASP A 50 -40.26 -3.98 33.30
N ASP A 51 -39.75 -4.91 32.49
CA ASP A 51 -39.72 -4.92 31.01
C ASP A 51 -39.03 -3.71 30.38
N ARG A 52 -38.14 -3.01 31.10
CA ARG A 52 -37.34 -1.94 30.51
C ARG A 52 -36.03 -2.45 29.97
N GLU A 53 -35.68 -2.00 28.75
CA GLU A 53 -34.37 -2.22 28.17
C GLU A 53 -33.37 -1.18 28.71
N VAL A 54 -32.31 -1.66 29.37
CA VAL A 54 -31.22 -0.84 29.86
C VAL A 54 -29.94 -1.20 29.12
N PRO A 55 -29.22 -0.21 28.53
CA PRO A 55 -27.95 -0.49 27.87
C PRO A 55 -26.90 -0.96 28.88
N TYR A 56 -26.01 -1.84 28.45
CA TYR A 56 -24.86 -2.23 29.25
C TYR A 56 -23.96 -1.03 29.59
N PRO A 57 -23.32 -1.03 30.76
CA PRO A 57 -22.40 0.03 31.13
C PRO A 57 -21.18 0.06 30.20
N LYS A 58 -20.54 1.22 30.13
CA LYS A 58 -19.26 1.37 29.44
C LYS A 58 -18.17 0.60 30.17
N ILE A 59 -17.28 0.00 29.41
CA ILE A 59 -16.11 -0.74 29.89
C ILE A 59 -14.87 0.11 29.61
N SER A 60 -14.10 0.42 30.65
CA SER A 60 -12.91 1.27 30.52
C SER A 60 -11.62 0.45 30.57
N GLY A 61 -10.56 0.94 29.94
CA GLY A 61 -9.24 0.32 29.98
C GLY A 61 -9.10 -0.97 29.18
N THR A 62 -10.00 -1.20 28.21
CA THR A 62 -10.00 -2.39 27.38
C THR A 62 -8.81 -2.42 26.44
N ALA A 63 -8.04 -3.51 26.44
CA ALA A 63 -6.91 -3.68 25.51
C ALA A 63 -7.40 -3.79 24.07
N ILE A 64 -6.72 -3.08 23.15
CA ILE A 64 -7.00 -3.15 21.71
C ILE A 64 -6.16 -4.29 21.11
N LEU A 65 -6.84 -5.30 20.55
CA LEU A 65 -6.20 -6.44 19.92
C LEU A 65 -5.78 -6.08 18.49
N MET A 66 -4.47 -6.19 18.21
CA MET A 66 -3.92 -6.10 16.86
C MET A 66 -3.26 -7.42 16.47
N PRO A 67 -3.33 -7.84 15.22
CA PRO A 67 -2.67 -9.06 14.76
C PRO A 67 -1.15 -8.88 14.77
N THR A 68 -0.51 -9.30 15.87
CA THR A 68 0.93 -9.22 16.08
C THR A 68 1.51 -10.58 16.42
N GLY A 69 2.80 -10.75 16.13
CA GLY A 69 3.59 -11.94 16.45
C GLY A 69 4.99 -11.56 16.95
N ALA A 70 5.82 -12.57 17.22
CA ALA A 70 7.20 -12.39 17.69
C ALA A 70 7.33 -11.45 18.90
N GLY A 71 6.44 -11.60 19.88
CA GLY A 71 6.41 -10.73 21.05
C GLY A 71 5.97 -9.28 20.75
N GLY A 72 5.17 -9.07 19.71
CA GLY A 72 4.68 -7.74 19.30
C GLY A 72 5.62 -6.98 18.37
N THR A 73 6.71 -7.61 17.90
CA THR A 73 7.69 -6.95 17.02
C THR A 73 7.32 -7.01 15.53
N ILE A 74 6.40 -7.88 15.15
CA ILE A 74 5.90 -8.04 13.78
C ILE A 74 4.38 -8.07 13.81
N GLY A 75 3.74 -7.31 12.92
CA GLY A 75 2.27 -7.32 12.85
C GLY A 75 1.69 -6.23 11.97
N PHE A 76 0.38 -6.13 12.04
CA PHE A 76 -0.40 -5.04 11.44
C PHE A 76 -0.95 -4.15 12.55
N ALA A 77 -0.72 -2.86 12.43
CA ALA A 77 -1.30 -1.86 13.32
C ALA A 77 -1.92 -0.73 12.50
N PHE A 78 -3.06 -0.26 12.95
CA PHE A 78 -3.76 0.88 12.33
C PHE A 78 -4.40 1.73 13.45
N PRO A 79 -4.61 3.02 13.21
CA PRO A 79 -5.24 3.88 14.18
C PRO A 79 -6.68 3.44 14.47
N VAL A 80 -7.06 3.49 15.73
CA VAL A 80 -8.44 3.26 16.20
C VAL A 80 -8.92 4.56 16.85
N HIS A 81 -10.12 5.00 16.48
CA HIS A 81 -10.66 6.27 16.93
C HIS A 81 -11.99 6.09 17.65
N SER A 82 -12.35 7.08 18.45
CA SER A 82 -13.68 7.15 19.03
C SER A 82 -14.76 7.13 17.96
N GLY A 83 -15.78 6.30 18.15
CA GLY A 83 -16.86 6.07 17.19
C GLY A 83 -16.65 4.88 16.25
N ASP A 84 -15.44 4.30 16.18
CA ASP A 84 -15.19 3.12 15.36
C ASP A 84 -16.00 1.92 15.88
N GLY A 85 -16.48 1.10 14.95
CA GLY A 85 -17.13 -0.17 15.26
C GLY A 85 -16.09 -1.23 15.60
N CYS A 86 -16.40 -2.05 16.61
CA CYS A 86 -15.54 -3.12 17.07
C CYS A 86 -16.35 -4.30 17.60
N VAL A 87 -15.68 -5.40 17.87
CA VAL A 87 -16.22 -6.53 18.63
C VAL A 87 -15.55 -6.55 19.99
N ALA A 88 -16.34 -6.50 21.05
CA ALA A 88 -15.90 -6.84 22.38
C ALA A 88 -15.83 -8.35 22.52
N ILE A 89 -14.70 -8.89 22.93
CA ILE A 89 -14.49 -10.31 23.21
C ILE A 89 -14.32 -10.45 24.70
N PHE A 90 -15.13 -11.27 25.35
CA PHE A 90 -15.09 -11.50 26.79
C PHE A 90 -14.34 -12.80 27.05
N GLY A 91 -13.21 -12.70 27.75
CA GLY A 91 -12.36 -13.85 28.05
C GLY A 91 -12.91 -14.70 29.21
N GLU A 92 -12.67 -16.01 29.10
CA GLU A 92 -12.99 -16.97 30.17
C GLU A 92 -11.89 -17.08 31.24
N GLY A 93 -10.81 -16.33 31.07
CA GLY A 93 -9.59 -16.47 31.87
C GLY A 93 -9.42 -15.41 32.95
N GLY A 94 -9.15 -15.86 34.12
CA GLY A 94 -8.66 -15.09 35.27
C GLY A 94 -8.26 -16.06 36.35
N SER A 95 -7.36 -15.67 37.22
CA SER A 95 -6.92 -16.50 38.37
C SER A 95 -7.97 -16.60 39.50
N GLY A 96 -9.20 -16.16 39.26
CA GLY A 96 -10.33 -16.22 40.19
C GLY A 96 -11.60 -16.68 39.50
N THR A 97 -12.46 -17.36 40.23
CA THR A 97 -13.76 -17.85 39.77
C THR A 97 -14.75 -16.74 39.42
N ASP A 98 -14.44 -15.52 39.79
CA ASP A 98 -15.35 -14.36 39.74
C ASP A 98 -15.26 -13.54 38.44
N LEU A 99 -14.33 -13.89 37.54
CA LEU A 99 -14.12 -13.16 36.27
C LEU A 99 -14.55 -13.93 35.02
N LYS A 100 -15.20 -15.08 35.19
CA LYS A 100 -15.79 -15.79 34.05
C LYS A 100 -16.97 -15.00 33.52
N TRP A 101 -16.91 -14.67 32.24
CA TRP A 101 -17.99 -13.97 31.54
C TRP A 101 -18.23 -12.53 32.05
N ASP A 102 -17.32 -12.00 32.87
CA ASP A 102 -17.38 -10.63 33.32
C ASP A 102 -17.06 -9.68 32.14
N LEU A 103 -17.95 -8.75 31.92
CA LEU A 103 -17.79 -7.73 30.89
C LEU A 103 -16.56 -6.85 31.10
N SER A 104 -16.08 -6.72 32.35
CA SER A 104 -14.86 -5.96 32.65
C SER A 104 -13.57 -6.58 32.09
N ASN A 105 -13.59 -7.87 31.76
CA ASN A 105 -12.48 -8.59 31.14
C ASN A 105 -12.59 -8.64 29.60
N ALA A 106 -13.02 -7.54 29.01
CA ALA A 106 -13.17 -7.44 27.58
C ALA A 106 -11.84 -7.12 26.88
N THR A 107 -11.67 -7.67 25.69
CA THR A 107 -10.65 -7.27 24.72
C THR A 107 -11.36 -6.73 23.47
N LEU A 108 -10.86 -5.64 22.91
CA LEU A 108 -11.43 -4.98 21.76
C LEU A 108 -10.76 -5.50 20.48
N LEU A 109 -11.55 -6.06 19.57
CA LEU A 109 -11.14 -6.36 18.19
C LEU A 109 -11.72 -5.29 17.25
N PRO A 110 -10.91 -4.38 16.70
CA PRO A 110 -11.40 -3.34 15.80
C PRO A 110 -11.76 -3.90 14.43
N GLY A 111 -12.53 -3.15 13.65
CA GLY A 111 -12.81 -3.47 12.26
C GLY A 111 -14.22 -3.97 11.99
N LEU A 112 -15.20 -3.62 12.84
CA LEU A 112 -16.61 -3.79 12.54
C LEU A 112 -17.12 -2.49 11.88
N PRO A 113 -17.13 -2.38 10.54
CA PRO A 113 -17.55 -1.14 9.88
C PRO A 113 -19.07 -0.94 10.02
N ALA A 114 -19.48 0.30 10.22
CA ALA A 114 -20.89 0.68 10.21
C ALA A 114 -21.56 0.44 8.85
N SER A 115 -20.76 0.47 7.78
CA SER A 115 -21.14 0.06 6.40
C SER A 115 -19.91 -0.53 5.70
N SER A 116 -20.13 -1.42 4.74
CA SER A 116 -19.04 -1.98 3.95
C SER A 116 -18.31 -0.87 3.17
N SER A 117 -17.02 -0.68 3.42
CA SER A 117 -16.20 0.26 2.66
C SER A 117 -16.06 -0.18 1.21
N GLU A 118 -15.88 0.79 0.28
CA GLU A 118 -15.61 0.50 -1.12
C GLU A 118 -14.35 -0.39 -1.30
N GLN A 119 -13.36 -0.24 -0.43
CA GLN A 119 -12.14 -1.05 -0.48
C GLN A 119 -12.38 -2.51 -0.07
N VAL A 120 -13.25 -2.75 0.91
CA VAL A 120 -13.66 -4.10 1.29
C VAL A 120 -14.46 -4.78 0.17
N LYS A 121 -15.38 -4.04 -0.46
CA LYS A 121 -16.12 -4.54 -1.63
C LYS A 121 -15.19 -4.85 -2.79
N ARG A 122 -14.23 -3.96 -3.04
CA ARG A 122 -13.22 -4.11 -4.08
C ARG A 122 -12.38 -5.37 -3.87
N ALA A 123 -11.94 -5.66 -2.65
CA ALA A 123 -11.18 -6.87 -2.33
C ALA A 123 -11.93 -8.13 -2.76
N GLY A 124 -13.23 -8.22 -2.49
CA GLY A 124 -14.06 -9.35 -2.91
C GLY A 124 -14.31 -9.40 -4.43
N SER A 125 -14.58 -8.25 -5.07
CA SER A 125 -14.88 -8.21 -6.50
C SER A 125 -13.66 -8.42 -7.40
N GLU A 126 -12.46 -8.07 -6.93
CA GLU A 126 -11.21 -8.19 -7.67
C GLU A 126 -10.38 -9.44 -7.29
N ASP A 127 -10.86 -10.26 -6.35
CA ASP A 127 -10.15 -11.41 -5.77
C ASP A 127 -8.73 -11.00 -5.32
N ALA A 128 -8.65 -9.96 -4.50
CA ALA A 128 -7.43 -9.29 -4.10
C ALA A 128 -7.33 -9.09 -2.59
N ALA A 129 -6.11 -9.19 -2.05
CA ALA A 129 -5.83 -8.64 -0.73
C ALA A 129 -5.54 -7.14 -0.86
N VAL A 130 -6.24 -6.31 -0.10
CA VAL A 130 -6.12 -4.85 -0.18
C VAL A 130 -5.79 -4.28 1.20
N MET A 131 -4.66 -3.59 1.29
CA MET A 131 -4.35 -2.70 2.41
C MET A 131 -4.60 -1.26 1.94
N PHE A 132 -5.32 -0.47 2.72
CA PHE A 132 -5.77 0.84 2.25
C PHE A 132 -5.73 1.93 3.32
N ALA A 133 -5.55 3.13 2.85
CA ALA A 133 -5.68 4.39 3.56
C ALA A 133 -6.42 5.38 2.65
N PRO A 134 -6.86 6.56 3.11
CA PRO A 134 -7.69 7.47 2.31
C PRO A 134 -7.14 7.82 0.92
N THR A 135 -5.82 7.86 0.75
CA THR A 135 -5.17 8.23 -0.52
C THR A 135 -4.15 7.22 -1.01
N ALA A 136 -4.07 6.04 -0.38
CA ALA A 136 -3.06 5.03 -0.73
C ALA A 136 -3.64 3.62 -0.62
N THR A 137 -3.23 2.75 -1.54
CA THR A 137 -3.58 1.33 -1.50
C THR A 137 -2.38 0.46 -1.83
N ILE A 138 -2.34 -0.72 -1.20
CA ILE A 138 -1.51 -1.85 -1.63
C ILE A 138 -2.49 -2.94 -2.01
N THR A 139 -2.45 -3.38 -3.25
CA THR A 139 -3.32 -4.42 -3.78
C THR A 139 -2.47 -5.60 -4.23
N VAL A 140 -2.75 -6.78 -3.71
CA VAL A 140 -2.06 -8.03 -4.07
C VAL A 140 -3.07 -8.93 -4.75
N LYS A 141 -2.82 -9.26 -6.02
CA LYS A 141 -3.59 -10.19 -6.83
C LYS A 141 -2.74 -11.41 -7.19
N LYS A 142 -3.36 -12.39 -7.81
CA LYS A 142 -2.69 -13.61 -8.27
C LYS A 142 -1.50 -13.31 -9.21
N ASP A 143 -1.62 -12.31 -10.06
CA ASP A 143 -0.72 -11.99 -11.17
C ASP A 143 -0.02 -10.63 -11.03
N SER A 144 -0.28 -9.89 -9.96
CA SER A 144 0.28 -8.54 -9.79
C SER A 144 0.27 -8.03 -8.36
N ILE A 145 1.20 -7.13 -8.07
CA ILE A 145 1.20 -6.29 -6.88
C ILE A 145 1.17 -4.84 -7.32
N GLU A 146 0.22 -4.07 -6.82
CA GLU A 146 0.09 -2.64 -7.09
C GLU A 146 0.20 -1.83 -5.80
N LEU A 147 1.09 -0.83 -5.80
CA LEU A 147 1.14 0.21 -4.77
C LEU A 147 0.69 1.51 -5.42
N LYS A 148 -0.38 2.10 -4.93
CA LYS A 148 -0.93 3.33 -5.47
C LYS A 148 -1.02 4.40 -4.40
N LYS A 149 -0.56 5.60 -4.74
CA LYS A 149 -0.76 6.82 -3.95
C LYS A 149 -1.07 7.98 -4.86
N LYS A 150 -2.32 8.43 -4.87
CA LYS A 150 -2.79 9.45 -5.82
C LYS A 150 -2.46 9.06 -7.26
N ASP A 151 -1.69 9.87 -7.97
CA ASP A 151 -1.31 9.69 -9.38
C ASP A 151 -0.07 8.79 -9.57
N THR A 152 0.56 8.36 -8.47
CA THR A 152 1.73 7.49 -8.53
C THR A 152 1.30 6.05 -8.33
N VAL A 153 1.71 5.19 -9.27
CA VAL A 153 1.45 3.75 -9.26
C VAL A 153 2.77 3.01 -9.45
N VAL A 154 3.02 2.04 -8.58
CA VAL A 154 4.06 1.03 -8.77
C VAL A 154 3.37 -0.29 -9.03
N THR A 155 3.67 -0.92 -10.14
CA THR A 155 3.09 -2.22 -10.52
C THR A 155 4.21 -3.24 -10.70
N MET A 156 4.06 -4.38 -10.05
CA MET A 156 4.93 -5.55 -10.25
C MET A 156 4.09 -6.68 -10.83
N LYS A 157 4.58 -7.29 -11.89
CA LYS A 157 4.04 -8.46 -12.57
C LYS A 157 5.14 -9.47 -12.78
N ASP A 158 4.80 -10.68 -13.22
CA ASP A 158 5.78 -11.74 -13.50
C ASP A 158 6.83 -11.33 -14.52
N ASP A 159 6.45 -10.50 -15.50
CA ASP A 159 7.27 -10.09 -16.64
C ASP A 159 7.80 -8.64 -16.56
N SER A 160 7.38 -7.87 -15.57
CA SER A 160 7.74 -6.44 -15.54
C SER A 160 7.56 -5.78 -14.17
N VAL A 161 8.35 -4.72 -13.97
CA VAL A 161 8.15 -3.74 -12.89
C VAL A 161 8.01 -2.36 -13.53
N ALA A 162 6.99 -1.61 -13.15
CA ALA A 162 6.76 -0.26 -13.63
C ALA A 162 6.50 0.72 -12.49
N VAL A 163 7.03 1.93 -12.62
CA VAL A 163 6.71 3.08 -11.77
C VAL A 163 6.17 4.18 -12.66
N LYS A 164 4.93 4.58 -12.44
CA LYS A 164 4.23 5.57 -13.25
C LYS A 164 3.72 6.72 -12.42
N ARG A 165 3.87 7.93 -12.94
CA ARG A 165 3.24 9.14 -12.41
C ARG A 165 2.87 10.10 -13.54
N GLY A 166 1.57 10.25 -13.79
CA GLY A 166 1.08 11.05 -14.91
C GLY A 166 1.60 10.52 -16.25
N ALA A 167 2.30 11.36 -17.01
CA ALA A 167 2.91 11.00 -18.28
C ALA A 167 4.31 10.38 -18.17
N SER A 168 4.89 10.33 -16.94
CA SER A 168 6.22 9.77 -16.70
C SER A 168 6.11 8.31 -16.28
N GLU A 169 6.94 7.44 -16.88
CA GLU A 169 7.02 6.02 -16.55
C GLU A 169 8.46 5.52 -16.61
N ILE A 170 8.84 4.68 -15.65
CA ILE A 170 10.03 3.83 -15.73
C ILE A 170 9.53 2.40 -15.72
N LYS A 171 9.91 1.62 -16.73
CA LYS A 171 9.52 0.21 -16.87
C LYS A 171 10.75 -0.65 -17.06
N VAL A 172 10.82 -1.74 -16.31
CA VAL A 172 11.84 -2.79 -16.40
C VAL A 172 11.13 -4.07 -16.85
N THR A 173 11.69 -4.72 -17.86
CA THR A 173 11.26 -6.04 -18.34
C THR A 173 12.51 -6.93 -18.49
N ASP A 174 12.34 -8.20 -18.83
CA ASP A 174 13.48 -9.12 -19.12
C ASP A 174 14.35 -8.62 -20.26
N GLY A 175 13.79 -7.87 -21.22
CA GLY A 175 14.48 -7.43 -22.41
C GLY A 175 14.85 -5.95 -22.47
N SER A 176 14.37 -5.11 -21.55
CA SER A 176 14.65 -3.67 -21.61
C SER A 176 14.45 -2.94 -20.30
N ILE A 177 15.12 -1.79 -20.18
CA ILE A 177 14.83 -0.74 -19.20
C ILE A 177 14.42 0.49 -19.99
N LYS A 178 13.20 0.98 -19.80
CA LYS A 178 12.68 2.18 -20.48
C LYS A 178 12.29 3.26 -19.49
N SER A 179 12.76 4.47 -19.72
CA SER A 179 12.30 5.69 -19.05
C SER A 179 11.59 6.56 -20.09
N GLU A 180 10.39 7.00 -19.78
CA GLU A 180 9.55 7.78 -20.69
C GLU A 180 8.91 8.97 -19.96
N ASN A 181 8.83 10.11 -20.64
CA ASN A 181 8.10 11.28 -20.17
C ASN A 181 7.51 12.04 -21.38
N GLY A 182 6.21 11.96 -21.56
CA GLY A 182 5.54 12.54 -22.72
C GLY A 182 6.04 11.91 -24.04
N GLY A 183 6.64 12.69 -24.92
CA GLY A 183 7.21 12.19 -26.20
C GLY A 183 8.68 11.83 -26.16
N THR A 184 9.33 11.96 -24.98
CA THR A 184 10.77 11.70 -24.80
C THR A 184 10.98 10.37 -24.11
N SER A 185 11.94 9.55 -24.61
CA SER A 185 12.27 8.29 -23.95
C SER A 185 13.76 7.94 -24.09
N VAL A 186 14.25 7.20 -23.09
CA VAL A 186 15.51 6.45 -23.14
C VAL A 186 15.18 4.99 -22.87
N GLU A 187 15.63 4.12 -23.76
CA GLU A 187 15.41 2.69 -23.66
C GLU A 187 16.75 1.94 -23.81
N GLU A 188 17.11 1.19 -22.79
CA GLU A 188 18.22 0.25 -22.80
C GLU A 188 17.73 -1.12 -23.27
N LEU A 189 18.37 -1.66 -24.27
CA LEU A 189 18.18 -3.00 -24.81
C LEU A 189 19.48 -3.80 -24.67
N PRO A 190 19.50 -5.14 -24.71
CA PRO A 190 20.71 -5.94 -24.51
C PRO A 190 21.89 -5.57 -25.42
N ALA A 191 21.64 -5.00 -26.58
CA ALA A 191 22.69 -4.65 -27.56
C ALA A 191 22.67 -3.17 -27.98
N SER A 192 21.79 -2.33 -27.46
CA SER A 192 21.67 -0.93 -27.88
C SER A 192 21.03 -0.04 -26.84
N VAL A 193 21.29 1.26 -26.95
CA VAL A 193 20.54 2.30 -26.23
C VAL A 193 19.85 3.17 -27.27
N LYS A 194 18.54 3.35 -27.14
CA LYS A 194 17.73 4.21 -27.99
C LYS A 194 17.28 5.44 -27.23
N ILE A 195 17.57 6.61 -27.76
CA ILE A 195 17.12 7.89 -27.22
C ILE A 195 16.17 8.55 -28.23
N VAL A 196 14.97 8.87 -27.81
CA VAL A 196 13.96 9.58 -28.62
C VAL A 196 13.67 10.90 -27.89
N THR A 197 14.09 11.98 -28.50
CA THR A 197 13.88 13.34 -27.98
C THR A 197 14.10 14.36 -29.10
N SER A 198 13.63 15.59 -28.94
CA SER A 198 13.92 16.68 -29.86
C SER A 198 15.37 17.20 -29.75
N THR A 199 15.97 17.09 -28.57
CA THR A 199 17.33 17.57 -28.31
C THR A 199 18.02 16.67 -27.28
N VAL A 200 19.32 16.42 -27.49
CA VAL A 200 20.21 15.79 -26.50
C VAL A 200 21.31 16.78 -26.16
N ASP A 201 21.30 17.31 -24.95
CA ASP A 201 22.35 18.18 -24.42
C ASP A 201 23.32 17.39 -23.58
N VAL A 202 24.61 17.42 -23.94
CA VAL A 202 25.65 16.75 -23.18
C VAL A 202 26.67 17.79 -22.72
N THR A 203 26.78 17.99 -21.41
CA THR A 203 27.80 18.84 -20.79
C THR A 203 28.95 17.98 -20.30
N GLY A 204 30.09 18.11 -20.91
CA GLY A 204 31.30 17.34 -20.58
C GLY A 204 31.97 16.69 -21.79
N ASN A 205 32.85 15.75 -21.53
CA ASN A 205 33.59 15.04 -22.58
C ASN A 205 32.84 13.79 -23.05
N VAL A 206 32.66 13.63 -24.37
CA VAL A 206 32.07 12.44 -24.99
C VAL A 206 33.21 11.63 -25.62
N LYS A 207 33.34 10.35 -25.24
CA LYS A 207 34.29 9.41 -25.84
C LYS A 207 33.53 8.27 -26.52
N ILE A 208 33.65 8.16 -27.84
CA ILE A 208 33.04 7.09 -28.62
C ILE A 208 34.13 6.15 -29.14
N LYS A 209 33.99 4.84 -28.83
CA LYS A 209 34.85 3.79 -29.40
C LYS A 209 34.02 3.04 -30.41
N GLY A 210 34.12 3.45 -31.68
CA GLY A 210 33.35 2.88 -32.76
C GLY A 210 33.03 3.94 -33.82
N ASN A 211 32.12 3.60 -34.72
CA ASN A 211 31.71 4.49 -35.82
C ASN A 211 30.65 5.49 -35.31
N VAL A 212 30.72 6.71 -35.84
CA VAL A 212 29.67 7.73 -35.65
C VAL A 212 29.01 7.96 -37.02
N GLN A 213 27.68 7.79 -37.04
CA GLN A 213 26.90 8.15 -38.24
C GLN A 213 25.98 9.30 -37.88
N VAL A 214 26.06 10.39 -38.63
CA VAL A 214 25.21 11.58 -38.43
C VAL A 214 24.37 11.78 -39.68
N GLN A 215 23.05 11.81 -39.51
CA GLN A 215 22.12 12.20 -40.58
C GLN A 215 21.69 13.65 -40.33
N GLY A 216 22.45 14.57 -40.83
CA GLY A 216 22.22 16.00 -40.65
C GLY A 216 23.53 16.78 -40.64
N ASN A 217 23.44 18.04 -40.19
CA ASN A 217 24.60 18.91 -40.10
C ASN A 217 25.42 18.64 -38.85
N VAL A 218 26.74 18.77 -38.96
CA VAL A 218 27.66 18.78 -37.83
C VAL A 218 28.30 20.14 -37.75
N GLU A 219 28.11 20.83 -36.65
CA GLU A 219 28.77 22.13 -36.36
C GLU A 219 29.80 21.90 -35.25
N ILE A 220 31.03 22.35 -35.49
CA ILE A 220 32.13 22.24 -34.53
C ILE A 220 32.72 23.62 -34.33
N SER A 221 32.48 24.22 -33.16
CA SER A 221 33.00 25.54 -32.80
C SER A 221 34.45 25.53 -32.33
N GLY A 222 35.00 24.34 -32.08
CA GLY A 222 36.40 24.15 -31.66
C GLY A 222 37.29 23.57 -32.76
N LEU A 223 38.37 22.91 -32.38
CA LEU A 223 39.30 22.28 -33.32
C LEU A 223 38.78 20.89 -33.69
N LEU A 224 38.68 20.60 -34.97
CA LEU A 224 38.45 19.26 -35.50
C LEU A 224 39.79 18.64 -35.91
N THR A 225 40.19 17.51 -35.28
CA THR A 225 41.39 16.76 -35.67
C THR A 225 40.99 15.38 -36.22
N LEU A 226 41.38 15.08 -37.42
CA LEU A 226 41.15 13.79 -38.09
C LEU A 226 42.50 13.15 -38.44
N GLY A 227 42.78 11.94 -37.94
CA GLY A 227 44.05 11.25 -38.20
C GLY A 227 45.31 12.03 -37.85
N GLY A 228 45.24 12.90 -36.83
CA GLY A 228 46.33 13.80 -36.40
C GLY A 228 46.40 15.11 -37.17
N ILE A 229 45.52 15.36 -38.16
CA ILE A 229 45.49 16.58 -38.95
C ILE A 229 44.40 17.50 -38.39
N VAL A 230 44.76 18.74 -38.04
CA VAL A 230 43.82 19.79 -37.63
C VAL A 230 43.12 20.34 -38.86
N MET A 231 41.84 20.00 -39.04
CA MET A 231 41.09 20.29 -40.29
C MET A 231 40.86 21.80 -40.48
N ASN A 232 40.74 22.56 -39.43
CA ASN A 232 40.49 24.01 -39.51
C ASN A 232 41.71 24.84 -40.02
N THR A 233 42.91 24.27 -39.97
CA THR A 233 44.14 25.00 -40.25
C THR A 233 45.09 24.27 -41.24
N HIS A 234 44.70 23.09 -41.72
CA HIS A 234 45.59 22.33 -42.63
C HIS A 234 45.69 22.99 -43.99
N THR A 235 46.83 22.82 -44.64
CA THR A 235 47.09 23.31 -45.97
C THR A 235 47.56 22.19 -46.86
N HIS A 236 47.38 22.33 -48.16
CA HIS A 236 47.86 21.37 -49.15
C HIS A 236 49.04 21.97 -49.95
N LYS A 237 49.97 21.12 -50.34
CA LYS A 237 51.09 21.51 -51.20
C LYS A 237 50.60 21.50 -52.64
N GLY A 238 50.40 22.67 -53.21
CA GLY A 238 50.06 22.84 -54.63
C GLY A 238 51.28 23.03 -55.53
N VAL A 239 51.07 23.02 -56.88
CA VAL A 239 52.12 23.17 -57.90
C VAL A 239 52.78 24.58 -57.79
N HIS A 240 52.06 25.56 -57.30
CA HIS A 240 52.54 26.95 -57.16
C HIS A 240 52.75 27.40 -55.71
N GLY A 241 52.88 26.44 -54.76
CA GLY A 241 53.05 26.74 -53.33
C GLY A 241 52.00 26.11 -52.46
N LEU A 242 51.91 26.54 -51.17
CA LEU A 242 50.87 26.07 -50.26
C LEU A 242 49.53 26.71 -50.60
N THR A 243 48.47 25.91 -50.59
CA THR A 243 47.11 26.44 -50.66
C THR A 243 46.76 27.11 -49.32
N GLY A 244 45.85 28.09 -49.36
CA GLY A 244 45.26 28.61 -48.15
C GLY A 244 44.51 27.53 -47.34
N GLY A 245 44.29 27.74 -46.07
CA GLY A 245 43.43 26.91 -45.24
C GLY A 245 42.00 26.86 -45.78
N PRO A 246 41.19 25.88 -45.33
CA PRO A 246 39.78 25.82 -45.70
C PRO A 246 39.07 27.10 -45.18
N GLN A 247 38.22 27.65 -46.04
CA GLN A 247 37.37 28.82 -45.69
C GLN A 247 36.02 28.38 -45.23
#